data_13305c51648e6c4703c4578e623a5681
#
_entry.id   13305c51648e6c4703c4578e623a5681
#
_cell.length_a   1.000
_cell.length_b   1.000
_cell.length_c   1.000
_cell.angle_alpha   90.00
_cell.angle_beta   90.00
_cell.angle_gamma   90.00
#
_symmetry.space_group_name_H-M   'P 1'
#
loop_
_entity.id
_entity.type
_entity.pdbx_description
1 polymer ?
#
loop_
_entity_poly.entity_id
_entity_poly.type
_entity_poly.pdbx_seq_one_letter_code
_entity_poly.pdbx_strand_id
1 'polypeptide(L)'
;MEKILLAYDGGEPACRALELTADLAHKFGAVVSVVSVTPIHSGRAPIDPWDDRPVHLGELREAQQMLRERGVEPQLLSPAGDPARTIERIATDGGYDTVILGSRGLGAVSRALQGSISEHVATHAEATVIVAR
;
A
#
# COMPACT_ATOMS: atom_id res chain seq x y z
N MET A 1 17.82 0.54 -4.67
CA MET A 1 16.38 0.83 -4.57
C MET A 1 15.94 1.54 -5.84
N GLU A 2 15.31 0.81 -6.72
CA GLU A 2 14.93 1.32 -8.03
C GLU A 2 13.43 1.39 -8.24
N LYS A 3 12.68 0.51 -7.59
CA LYS A 3 11.24 0.41 -7.78
C LYS A 3 10.54 0.14 -6.46
N ILE A 4 9.78 1.12 -6.00
CA ILE A 4 9.13 1.11 -4.69
C ILE A 4 7.63 0.90 -4.85
N LEU A 5 7.07 0.00 -4.06
CA LEU A 5 5.62 -0.18 -3.92
C LEU A 5 5.20 0.34 -2.55
N LEU A 6 4.36 1.39 -2.55
CA LEU A 6 3.79 1.93 -1.33
C LEU A 6 2.37 1.39 -1.15
N ALA A 7 2.12 0.70 -0.05
CA ALA A 7 0.77 0.30 0.34
C ALA A 7 0.18 1.39 1.24
N TYR A 8 -0.91 1.99 0.81
CA TYR A 8 -1.47 3.19 1.43
C TYR A 8 -2.95 2.98 1.81
N ASP A 9 -3.28 3.27 3.06
CA ASP A 9 -4.64 3.13 3.59
C ASP A 9 -5.23 4.42 4.19
N GLY A 10 -4.52 5.53 4.07
CA GLY A 10 -4.99 6.82 4.58
C GLY A 10 -4.74 7.09 6.06
N GLY A 11 -4.28 6.11 6.82
CA GLY A 11 -4.00 6.29 8.24
C GLY A 11 -2.70 7.05 8.51
N GLU A 12 -2.44 7.42 9.76
CA GLU A 12 -1.21 8.12 10.13
C GLU A 12 0.06 7.35 9.78
N PRO A 13 0.16 6.03 10.10
CA PRO A 13 1.33 5.27 9.70
C PRO A 13 1.52 5.23 8.18
N ALA A 14 0.42 5.19 7.42
CA ALA A 14 0.50 5.22 5.96
C ALA A 14 1.02 6.57 5.46
N CYS A 15 0.63 7.66 6.09
CA CYS A 15 1.17 8.99 5.75
C CYS A 15 2.66 9.07 6.01
N ARG A 16 3.14 8.51 7.10
CA ARG A 16 4.58 8.44 7.37
C ARG A 16 5.31 7.56 6.36
N ALA A 17 4.70 6.45 5.98
CA ALA A 17 5.22 5.61 4.92
C ALA A 17 5.33 6.36 3.60
N LEU A 18 4.33 7.18 3.28
CA LEU A 18 4.32 8.00 2.08
C LEU A 18 5.44 9.05 2.10
N GLU A 19 5.62 9.73 3.21
CA GLU A 19 6.71 10.70 3.35
C GLU A 19 8.07 10.05 3.17
N LEU A 20 8.28 8.90 3.80
CA LEU A 20 9.50 8.13 3.65
C LEU A 20 9.68 7.68 2.19
N THR A 21 8.62 7.26 1.54
CA THR A 21 8.66 6.86 0.13
C THR A 21 9.14 8.01 -0.76
N ALA A 22 8.61 9.22 -0.54
CA ALA A 22 9.03 10.38 -1.30
C ALA A 22 10.51 10.69 -1.10
N ASP A 23 10.97 10.64 0.15
CA ASP A 23 12.37 10.92 0.46
C ASP A 23 13.31 9.89 -0.19
N LEU A 24 12.95 8.61 -0.10
CA LEU A 24 13.75 7.55 -0.70
C LEU A 24 13.72 7.59 -2.23
N ALA A 25 12.57 7.92 -2.81
CA ALA A 25 12.45 8.05 -4.26
C ALA A 25 13.37 9.15 -4.79
N HIS A 26 13.43 10.28 -4.10
CA HIS A 26 14.34 11.36 -4.48
C HIS A 26 15.79 10.96 -4.31
N LYS A 27 16.11 10.32 -3.21
CA LYS A 27 17.48 9.94 -2.89
C LYS A 27 18.06 8.92 -3.88
N PHE A 28 17.25 7.96 -4.28
CA PHE A 28 17.71 6.86 -5.13
C PHE A 28 17.23 6.95 -6.58
N GLY A 29 16.42 7.95 -6.91
CA GLY A 29 15.83 8.05 -8.25
C GLY A 29 14.85 6.91 -8.54
N ALA A 30 14.15 6.42 -7.52
CA ALA A 30 13.28 5.26 -7.67
C ALA A 30 11.94 5.62 -8.31
N VAL A 31 11.37 4.67 -9.03
CA VAL A 31 10.00 4.74 -9.53
C VAL A 31 9.06 4.28 -8.42
N VAL A 32 7.94 4.97 -8.25
CA VAL A 32 6.98 4.70 -7.18
C VAL A 32 5.63 4.28 -7.74
N SER A 33 5.08 3.20 -7.20
CA SER A 33 3.69 2.84 -7.40
C SER A 33 2.99 2.81 -6.04
N VAL A 34 1.73 3.25 -6.02
CA VAL A 34 0.89 3.22 -4.82
C VAL A 34 -0.20 2.19 -5.03
N VAL A 35 -0.37 1.30 -4.06
CA VAL A 35 -1.43 0.30 -4.09
C VAL A 35 -2.38 0.50 -2.93
N SER A 36 -3.67 0.45 -3.22
CA SER A 36 -4.74 0.34 -2.22
C SER A 36 -5.59 -0.86 -2.61
N VAL A 37 -5.59 -1.88 -1.76
CA VAL A 37 -6.28 -3.13 -2.05
C VAL A 37 -7.69 -3.10 -1.51
N THR A 38 -8.67 -3.36 -2.37
CA THR A 38 -10.06 -3.54 -1.94
C THR A 38 -10.23 -4.98 -1.44
N PRO A 39 -10.50 -5.18 -0.14
CA PRO A 39 -10.64 -6.54 0.38
C PRO A 39 -11.84 -7.26 -0.23
N ILE A 40 -11.65 -8.55 -0.52
CA ILE A 40 -12.74 -9.44 -0.91
C ILE A 40 -12.99 -10.37 0.25
N HIS A 41 -14.22 -10.35 0.76
CA HIS A 41 -14.63 -11.26 1.80
C HIS A 41 -15.11 -12.56 1.17
N SER A 42 -14.32 -13.63 1.31
CA SER A 42 -14.66 -14.92 0.75
C SER A 42 -15.95 -15.45 1.38
N GLY A 43 -16.88 -15.93 0.54
CA GLY A 43 -18.10 -16.57 0.96
C GLY A 43 -19.27 -15.64 1.21
N ARG A 44 -19.12 -14.35 0.99
CA ARG A 44 -20.23 -13.39 1.09
C ARG A 44 -20.31 -12.56 -0.17
N ALA A 45 -21.52 -12.37 -0.68
CA ALA A 45 -21.77 -11.32 -1.64
C ALA A 45 -21.27 -10.00 -1.03
N PRO A 46 -20.68 -9.10 -1.81
CA PRO A 46 -20.30 -7.81 -1.29
C PRO A 46 -21.52 -7.16 -0.65
N ILE A 47 -21.39 -6.87 0.65
CA ILE A 47 -22.50 -6.34 1.44
C ILE A 47 -22.92 -5.00 0.87
N ASP A 48 -21.97 -4.25 0.33
CA ASP A 48 -22.25 -3.04 -0.39
C ASP A 48 -21.09 -2.77 -1.36
N PRO A 49 -21.29 -3.00 -2.66
CA PRO A 49 -20.24 -2.74 -3.63
C PRO A 49 -19.89 -1.25 -3.74
N TRP A 50 -20.63 -0.40 -3.05
CA TRP A 50 -20.43 1.04 -3.08
C TRP A 50 -19.44 1.54 -2.01
N ASP A 51 -19.23 0.79 -0.93
CA ASP A 51 -18.51 1.31 0.23
C ASP A 51 -16.99 1.21 0.10
N ASP A 52 -16.47 0.10 -0.35
CA ASP A 52 -15.02 -0.13 -0.29
C ASP A 52 -14.25 0.49 -1.46
N ARG A 53 -14.74 0.33 -2.67
CA ARG A 53 -13.99 0.77 -3.86
C ARG A 53 -13.83 2.29 -3.96
N PRO A 54 -14.89 3.09 -3.76
CA PRO A 54 -14.72 4.55 -3.75
C PRO A 54 -13.77 5.06 -2.69
N VAL A 55 -13.77 4.41 -1.51
CA VAL A 55 -12.84 4.77 -0.42
C VAL A 55 -11.41 4.53 -0.86
N HIS A 56 -11.11 3.37 -1.43
CA HIS A 56 -9.76 3.05 -1.87
C HIS A 56 -9.29 3.89 -3.05
N LEU A 57 -10.20 4.25 -3.95
CA LEU A 57 -9.87 5.19 -5.03
C LEU A 57 -9.59 6.58 -4.48
N GLY A 58 -10.33 7.01 -3.46
CA GLY A 58 -10.09 8.26 -2.78
C GLY A 58 -8.73 8.29 -2.09
N GLU A 59 -8.36 7.18 -1.43
CA GLU A 59 -7.05 7.03 -0.80
C GLU A 59 -5.92 7.12 -1.83
N LEU A 60 -6.08 6.47 -2.98
CA LEU A 60 -5.09 6.53 -4.05
C LEU A 60 -4.90 7.95 -4.59
N ARG A 61 -5.99 8.68 -4.77
CA ARG A 61 -5.93 10.07 -5.23
C ARG A 61 -5.26 10.97 -4.22
N GLU A 62 -5.57 10.77 -2.94
CA GLU A 62 -4.93 11.49 -1.86
C GLU A 62 -3.42 11.25 -1.85
N ALA A 63 -3.02 9.97 -1.92
CA ALA A 63 -1.62 9.61 -1.98
C ALA A 63 -0.92 10.21 -3.20
N GLN A 64 -1.56 10.16 -4.36
CA GLN A 64 -1.04 10.74 -5.58
C GLN A 64 -0.77 12.23 -5.43
N GLN A 65 -1.73 12.95 -4.88
CA GLN A 65 -1.58 14.39 -4.67
C GLN A 65 -0.45 14.70 -3.70
N MET A 66 -0.39 14.00 -2.58
CA MET A 66 0.67 14.18 -1.60
C MET A 66 2.06 13.91 -2.19
N LEU A 67 2.19 12.86 -2.97
CA LEU A 67 3.46 12.54 -3.64
C LEU A 67 3.82 13.57 -4.70
N ARG A 68 2.85 14.04 -5.48
CA ARG A 68 3.07 15.10 -6.48
C ARG A 68 3.55 16.39 -5.84
N GLU A 69 3.00 16.76 -4.69
CA GLU A 69 3.43 17.94 -3.93
C GLU A 69 4.88 17.82 -3.48
N ARG A 70 5.37 16.59 -3.36
CA ARG A 70 6.76 16.30 -3.00
C ARG A 70 7.65 15.99 -4.21
N GLY A 71 7.13 16.21 -5.41
CA GLY A 71 7.90 16.03 -6.65
C GLY A 71 7.98 14.60 -7.15
N VAL A 72 7.10 13.72 -6.67
CA VAL A 72 7.05 12.31 -7.08
C VAL A 72 5.77 12.03 -7.84
N GLU A 73 5.87 11.50 -9.05
CA GLU A 73 4.71 11.08 -9.84
C GLU A 73 4.54 9.57 -9.71
N PRO A 74 3.53 9.09 -8.97
CA PRO A 74 3.34 7.67 -8.78
C PRO A 74 2.44 7.06 -9.84
N GLN A 75 2.59 5.75 -10.03
CA GLN A 75 1.60 4.93 -10.70
C GLN A 75 0.59 4.44 -9.63
N LEU A 76 -0.68 4.40 -9.98
CA LEU A 76 -1.73 3.99 -9.04
C LEU A 76 -2.26 2.61 -9.38
N LEU A 77 -2.39 1.76 -8.37
CA LEU A 77 -2.89 0.39 -8.50
C LEU A 77 -4.05 0.19 -7.53
N SER A 78 -5.19 -0.29 -8.03
CA SER A 78 -6.38 -0.51 -7.21
C SER A 78 -6.92 -1.94 -7.38
N PRO A 79 -6.15 -2.96 -7.01
CA PRO A 79 -6.58 -4.34 -7.11
C PRO A 79 -7.60 -4.71 -6.04
N ALA A 80 -8.29 -5.82 -6.25
CA ALA A 80 -9.16 -6.43 -5.24
C ALA A 80 -8.58 -7.77 -4.85
N GLY A 81 -8.74 -8.14 -3.58
CA GLY A 81 -8.27 -9.42 -3.08
C GLY A 81 -7.88 -9.39 -1.61
N ASP A 82 -7.16 -10.42 -1.18
CA ASP A 82 -6.56 -10.43 0.15
C ASP A 82 -5.41 -9.42 0.18
N PRO A 83 -5.44 -8.45 1.10
CA PRO A 83 -4.45 -7.37 1.07
C PRO A 83 -3.00 -7.84 1.11
N ALA A 84 -2.63 -8.68 2.05
CA ALA A 84 -1.25 -9.12 2.19
C ALA A 84 -0.77 -9.91 0.98
N ARG A 85 -1.55 -10.86 0.53
CA ARG A 85 -1.19 -11.70 -0.64
C ARG A 85 -1.16 -10.89 -1.93
N THR A 86 -2.08 -9.94 -2.07
CA THR A 86 -2.12 -9.08 -3.24
C THR A 86 -0.89 -8.19 -3.31
N ILE A 87 -0.49 -7.60 -2.19
CA ILE A 87 0.72 -6.79 -2.12
C ILE A 87 1.96 -7.63 -2.47
N GLU A 88 2.08 -8.81 -1.90
CA GLU A 88 3.20 -9.71 -2.19
C GLU A 88 3.27 -10.09 -3.66
N ARG A 89 2.13 -10.45 -4.23
CA ARG A 89 2.06 -10.83 -5.64
C ARG A 89 2.45 -9.67 -6.55
N ILE A 90 1.94 -8.48 -6.29
CA ILE A 90 2.28 -7.30 -7.08
C ILE A 90 3.77 -6.99 -6.96
N ALA A 91 4.31 -7.08 -5.76
CA ALA A 91 5.73 -6.82 -5.55
C ALA A 91 6.61 -7.79 -6.34
N THR A 92 6.26 -9.06 -6.34
CA THR A 92 7.02 -10.08 -7.07
C THR A 92 6.83 -9.95 -8.58
N ASP A 93 5.58 -9.91 -9.03
CA ASP A 93 5.26 -9.88 -10.47
C ASP A 93 5.68 -8.58 -11.13
N GLY A 94 5.60 -7.49 -10.40
CA GLY A 94 5.98 -6.17 -10.89
C GLY A 94 7.47 -5.85 -10.78
N GLY A 95 8.26 -6.73 -10.16
CA GLY A 95 9.69 -6.51 -10.01
C GLY A 95 10.04 -5.38 -9.03
N TYR A 96 9.20 -5.15 -8.03
CA TYR A 96 9.49 -4.15 -7.00
C TYR A 96 10.57 -4.67 -6.06
N ASP A 97 11.59 -3.88 -5.84
CA ASP A 97 12.66 -4.23 -4.92
C ASP A 97 12.40 -3.80 -3.48
N THR A 98 11.44 -2.90 -3.30
CA THR A 98 11.11 -2.36 -1.97
C THR A 98 9.61 -2.21 -1.83
N VAL A 99 9.09 -2.64 -0.69
CA VAL A 99 7.69 -2.44 -0.29
C VAL A 99 7.70 -1.61 0.99
N ILE A 100 6.93 -0.52 0.99
CA ILE A 100 6.81 0.37 2.15
C ILE A 100 5.34 0.41 2.55
N LEU A 101 5.07 0.21 3.84
CA LEU A 101 3.71 0.23 4.35
C LEU A 101 3.68 0.70 5.80
N GLY A 102 2.51 1.13 6.25
CA GLY A 102 2.32 1.53 7.64
C GLY A 102 2.19 0.32 8.56
N SER A 103 2.57 0.49 9.81
CA SER A 103 2.60 -0.58 10.81
C SER A 103 1.21 -1.12 11.16
N ARG A 104 0.16 -0.34 10.91
CA ARG A 104 -1.20 -0.76 11.23
C ARG A 104 -1.91 -1.46 10.07
N GLY A 105 -1.22 -1.72 8.97
CA GLY A 105 -1.80 -2.38 7.82
C GLY A 105 -2.90 -1.56 7.15
N LEU A 106 -3.74 -2.23 6.39
CA LEU A 106 -4.78 -1.59 5.59
C LEU A 106 -6.08 -1.49 6.38
N GLY A 107 -6.30 -0.33 6.96
CA GLY A 107 -7.56 0.01 7.58
C GLY A 107 -7.64 -0.27 9.07
N ALA A 108 -8.27 0.64 9.79
CA ALA A 108 -8.54 0.53 11.21
C ALA A 108 -9.70 -0.44 11.51
N VAL A 109 -10.21 -1.13 10.50
CA VAL A 109 -11.47 -1.87 10.59
C VAL A 109 -11.35 -3.10 11.46
N SER A 110 -10.17 -3.61 11.69
CA SER A 110 -10.01 -4.78 12.51
C SER A 110 -8.72 -4.68 13.31
N ARG A 111 -8.86 -4.38 14.58
CA ARG A 111 -7.71 -4.37 15.50
C ARG A 111 -7.02 -5.73 15.55
N ALA A 112 -7.75 -6.81 15.32
CA ALA A 112 -7.19 -8.16 15.30
C ALA A 112 -6.27 -8.38 14.10
N LEU A 113 -6.44 -7.59 13.04
CA LEU A 113 -5.61 -7.68 11.83
C LEU A 113 -4.56 -6.58 11.75
N GLN A 114 -4.53 -5.67 12.74
CA GLN A 114 -3.51 -4.63 12.78
C GLN A 114 -2.13 -5.26 12.97
N GLY A 115 -1.23 -4.93 12.10
CA GLY A 115 0.10 -5.51 12.10
C GLY A 115 0.19 -6.85 11.40
N SER A 116 -0.91 -7.61 11.24
CA SER A 116 -0.83 -8.90 10.58
C SER A 116 -0.51 -8.80 9.09
N ILE A 117 -1.01 -7.77 8.42
CA ILE A 117 -0.70 -7.55 7.00
C ILE A 117 0.76 -7.16 6.84
N SER A 118 1.24 -6.17 7.59
CA SER A 118 2.63 -5.76 7.51
C SER A 118 3.58 -6.87 7.95
N GLU A 119 3.23 -7.60 8.98
CA GLU A 119 4.01 -8.75 9.45
C GLU A 119 4.05 -9.87 8.40
N HIS A 120 2.92 -10.18 7.79
CA HIS A 120 2.85 -11.20 6.75
C HIS A 120 3.68 -10.81 5.52
N VAL A 121 3.55 -9.57 5.07
CA VAL A 121 4.34 -9.04 3.95
C VAL A 121 5.83 -9.06 4.30
N ALA A 122 6.20 -8.62 5.49
CA ALA A 122 7.59 -8.60 5.92
C ALA A 122 8.20 -10.00 5.97
N THR A 123 7.40 -11.01 6.31
CA THR A 123 7.87 -12.39 6.43
C THR A 123 7.96 -13.09 5.07
N HIS A 124 7.03 -12.82 4.16
CA HIS A 124 6.88 -13.59 2.92
C HIS A 124 7.34 -12.88 1.66
N ALA A 125 7.43 -11.56 1.66
CA ALA A 125 7.88 -10.84 0.47
C ALA A 125 9.37 -11.05 0.24
N GLU A 126 9.75 -11.23 -1.01
CA GLU A 126 11.16 -11.32 -1.40
C GLU A 126 11.83 -9.95 -1.43
N ALA A 127 11.04 -8.89 -1.60
CA ALA A 127 11.54 -7.53 -1.61
C ALA A 127 11.94 -7.06 -0.21
N THR A 128 12.73 -6.01 -0.14
CA THR A 128 12.99 -5.29 1.11
C THR A 128 11.67 -4.68 1.59
N VAL A 129 11.32 -4.91 2.85
CA VAL A 129 10.08 -4.40 3.42
C VAL A 129 10.40 -3.38 4.51
N ILE A 130 9.84 -2.19 4.37
CA ILE A 130 9.97 -1.12 5.35
C ILE A 130 8.60 -0.87 5.95
N VAL A 131 8.51 -0.99 7.26
CA VAL A 131 7.27 -0.76 8.01
C VAL A 131 7.41 0.55 8.78
N ALA A 132 6.59 1.54 8.42
CA ALA A 132 6.57 2.83 9.09
C ALA A 132 5.58 2.80 10.27
N ARG A 133 5.99 3.36 11.37
CA ARG A 133 5.15 3.43 12.58
C ARG A 133 4.55 4.81 12.79
#